data_8a624fa156618d43269bb9fe06792fbd
#
_entry.id   8a624fa156618d43269bb9fe06792fbd
#
_cell.length_a   1.000
_cell.length_b   1.000
_cell.length_c   1.000
_cell.angle_alpha   90.00
_cell.angle_beta   90.00
_cell.angle_gamma   90.00
#
_symmetry.space_group_name_H-M   'P 1'
#
loop_
_entity.id
_entity.type
_entity.pdbx_description
1 polymer ?
#
loop_
_entity_poly.entity_id
_entity_poly.type
_entity_poly.pdbx_seq_one_letter_code
_entity_poly.pdbx_strand_id
1 'polypeptide(L)'
;AGTIGGGHLELKAIEQARAILASGKREPLIQHVSLGASLGQCCGGALTLRFCMLDDAQIATWPPPAPRFSLQLHGAGHVGRAIASLLAGVDCKVWWIDEREDQFPSTALPPHIEKVCVEPVDAEVGAAPAGAFYLVLTHSHDLDLHIAEAILKRNDFGYFGLNGSMTKRA
;
A
#
# COMPACT_ATOMS: atom_id res chain seq x y z
N ALA A 1 -9.68 2.35 -7.33
CA ALA A 1 -10.93 1.61 -7.30
C ALA A 1 -11.24 1.24 -5.85
N GLY A 2 -12.49 1.30 -5.46
CA GLY A 2 -12.96 1.02 -4.10
C GLY A 2 -14.36 0.44 -4.13
N THR A 3 -14.98 0.31 -2.96
CA THR A 3 -16.36 -0.13 -2.81
C THR A 3 -17.16 0.95 -2.06
N ILE A 4 -18.46 1.01 -2.31
CA ILE A 4 -19.42 1.86 -1.57
C ILE A 4 -20.14 1.06 -0.47
N GLY A 5 -19.61 -0.10 -0.09
CA GLY A 5 -20.17 -0.98 0.95
C GLY A 5 -20.65 -2.34 0.44
N GLY A 6 -20.58 -2.60 -0.85
CA GLY A 6 -20.95 -3.90 -1.45
C GLY A 6 -22.45 -4.18 -1.49
N GLY A 7 -22.78 -5.43 -1.81
CA GLY A 7 -24.13 -5.94 -1.79
C GLY A 7 -25.11 -5.28 -2.76
N HIS A 8 -26.37 -5.25 -2.39
CA HIS A 8 -27.48 -4.73 -3.22
C HIS A 8 -27.35 -3.25 -3.57
N LEU A 9 -26.76 -2.46 -2.66
CA LEU A 9 -26.53 -1.03 -2.90
C LEU A 9 -25.57 -0.82 -4.08
N GLU A 10 -24.46 -1.55 -4.08
CA GLU A 10 -23.44 -1.44 -5.12
C GLU A 10 -23.97 -1.90 -6.47
N LEU A 11 -24.72 -3.02 -6.50
CA LEU A 11 -25.38 -3.51 -7.70
C LEU A 11 -26.31 -2.43 -8.30
N LYS A 12 -27.20 -1.85 -7.50
CA LYS A 12 -28.11 -0.78 -7.94
C LYS A 12 -27.36 0.46 -8.40
N ALA A 13 -26.27 0.83 -7.74
CA ALA A 13 -25.46 1.96 -8.16
C ALA A 13 -24.79 1.71 -9.53
N ILE A 14 -24.32 0.48 -9.78
CA ILE A 14 -23.75 0.08 -11.07
C ILE A 14 -24.80 0.12 -12.16
N GLU A 15 -26.02 -0.40 -11.90
CA GLU A 15 -27.13 -0.37 -12.87
C GLU A 15 -27.50 1.08 -13.20
N GLN A 16 -27.61 1.94 -12.19
CA GLN A 16 -27.90 3.37 -12.39
C GLN A 16 -26.79 4.07 -13.20
N ALA A 17 -25.52 3.81 -12.90
CA ALA A 17 -24.40 4.37 -13.62
C ALA A 17 -24.42 3.95 -15.11
N ARG A 18 -24.72 2.68 -15.39
CA ARG A 18 -24.87 2.16 -16.77
C ARG A 18 -26.01 2.84 -17.51
N ALA A 19 -27.16 3.03 -16.84
CA ALA A 19 -28.31 3.73 -17.42
C ALA A 19 -27.98 5.20 -17.77
N ILE A 20 -27.24 5.90 -16.90
CA ILE A 20 -26.79 7.28 -17.14
C ILE A 20 -25.86 7.30 -18.37
N LEU A 21 -24.87 6.41 -18.45
CA LEU A 21 -23.97 6.31 -19.59
C LEU A 21 -24.73 6.04 -20.90
N ALA A 22 -25.69 5.12 -20.88
CA ALA A 22 -26.50 4.79 -22.03
C ALA A 22 -27.40 5.94 -22.50
N SER A 23 -27.86 6.80 -21.55
CA SER A 23 -28.69 7.97 -21.87
C SER A 23 -27.94 9.13 -22.51
N GLY A 24 -26.60 9.12 -22.47
CA GLY A 24 -25.76 10.22 -22.95
C GLY A 24 -25.82 11.49 -22.09
N LYS A 25 -26.55 11.48 -20.98
CA LYS A 25 -26.63 12.63 -20.06
C LYS A 25 -25.32 12.85 -19.35
N ARG A 26 -24.87 14.11 -19.28
CA ARG A 26 -23.60 14.49 -18.62
C ARG A 26 -23.80 15.23 -17.30
N GLU A 27 -25.04 15.61 -17.00
CA GLU A 27 -25.37 16.32 -15.77
C GLU A 27 -25.20 15.39 -14.55
N PRO A 28 -24.60 15.88 -13.45
CA PRO A 28 -24.49 15.11 -12.22
C PRO A 28 -25.87 14.71 -11.67
N LEU A 29 -26.02 13.45 -11.29
CA LEU A 29 -27.23 12.96 -10.61
C LEU A 29 -26.91 12.74 -9.13
N ILE A 30 -27.74 13.29 -8.25
CA ILE A 30 -27.67 13.05 -6.80
C ILE A 30 -28.89 12.19 -6.42
N GLN A 31 -28.60 11.10 -5.71
CA GLN A 31 -29.61 10.14 -5.27
C GLN A 31 -29.46 9.86 -3.78
N HIS A 32 -30.51 10.09 -3.01
CA HIS A 32 -30.58 9.71 -1.60
C HIS A 32 -31.09 8.27 -1.50
N VAL A 33 -30.38 7.45 -0.75
CA VAL A 33 -30.68 6.02 -0.60
C VAL A 33 -30.78 5.69 0.89
N SER A 34 -31.94 5.15 1.30
CA SER A 34 -32.13 4.63 2.64
C SER A 34 -31.63 3.18 2.71
N LEU A 35 -30.71 2.91 3.65
CA LEU A 35 -30.18 1.58 3.94
C LEU A 35 -31.14 0.89 4.91
N GLY A 36 -32.10 0.17 4.41
CA GLY A 36 -33.09 -0.52 5.24
C GLY A 36 -33.66 -1.73 4.54
N ALA A 37 -34.84 -2.18 5.01
CA ALA A 37 -35.52 -3.37 4.51
C ALA A 37 -35.69 -3.40 2.98
N SER A 38 -35.76 -2.25 2.31
CA SER A 38 -35.85 -2.15 0.84
C SER A 38 -34.60 -2.64 0.10
N LEU A 39 -33.45 -2.72 0.78
CA LEU A 39 -32.17 -3.24 0.22
C LEU A 39 -31.78 -4.59 0.81
N GLY A 40 -32.61 -5.19 1.66
CA GLY A 40 -32.32 -6.48 2.33
C GLY A 40 -31.10 -6.38 3.27
N GLN A 41 -30.77 -5.17 3.75
CA GLN A 41 -29.66 -4.96 4.67
C GLN A 41 -30.19 -4.75 6.10
N CYS A 42 -29.49 -5.36 7.05
CA CYS A 42 -29.78 -5.21 8.48
C CYS A 42 -29.26 -3.90 9.07
N CYS A 43 -28.46 -3.13 8.31
CA CYS A 43 -27.92 -1.84 8.73
C CYS A 43 -28.94 -0.74 8.43
N GLY A 44 -29.40 -0.02 9.47
CA GLY A 44 -30.19 1.19 9.30
C GLY A 44 -29.31 2.38 8.90
N GLY A 45 -29.93 3.41 8.32
CA GLY A 45 -29.26 4.64 7.93
C GLY A 45 -29.63 5.10 6.52
N ALA A 46 -29.03 6.19 6.08
CA ALA A 46 -29.19 6.72 4.74
C ALA A 46 -27.84 7.24 4.22
N LEU A 47 -27.65 7.20 2.91
CA LEU A 47 -26.50 7.77 2.25
C LEU A 47 -26.92 8.54 0.99
N THR A 48 -26.02 9.35 0.49
CA THR A 48 -26.22 10.08 -0.76
C THR A 48 -25.19 9.60 -1.77
N LEU A 49 -25.66 9.11 -2.91
CA LEU A 49 -24.83 8.79 -4.06
C LEU A 49 -24.81 9.98 -5.02
N ARG A 50 -23.64 10.34 -5.49
CA ARG A 50 -23.44 11.30 -6.57
C ARG A 50 -22.84 10.58 -7.76
N PHE A 51 -23.54 10.62 -8.90
CA PHE A 51 -23.04 10.11 -10.17
C PHE A 51 -22.60 11.31 -11.01
N CYS A 52 -21.38 11.28 -11.49
CA CYS A 52 -20.86 12.31 -12.41
C CYS A 52 -19.98 11.64 -13.45
N MET A 53 -19.82 12.33 -14.59
CA MET A 53 -18.86 11.88 -15.61
C MET A 53 -17.45 12.01 -15.03
N LEU A 54 -16.63 10.99 -15.30
CA LEU A 54 -15.22 11.04 -14.93
C LEU A 54 -14.46 11.77 -16.04
N ASP A 55 -13.87 12.90 -15.68
CA ASP A 55 -13.00 13.70 -16.51
C ASP A 55 -11.71 14.07 -15.76
N ASP A 56 -10.75 14.65 -16.48
CA ASP A 56 -9.45 15.01 -15.89
C ASP A 56 -9.59 16.02 -14.74
N ALA A 57 -10.58 16.91 -14.81
CA ALA A 57 -10.85 17.87 -13.74
C ALA A 57 -11.35 17.17 -12.46
N GLN A 58 -12.21 16.17 -12.59
CA GLN A 58 -12.65 15.36 -11.46
C GLN A 58 -11.52 14.52 -10.88
N ILE A 59 -10.70 13.91 -11.75
CA ILE A 59 -9.52 13.13 -11.31
C ILE A 59 -8.55 14.02 -10.53
N ALA A 60 -8.30 15.25 -11.00
CA ALA A 60 -7.41 16.20 -10.33
C ALA A 60 -7.90 16.63 -8.93
N THR A 61 -9.20 16.50 -8.62
CA THR A 61 -9.74 16.79 -7.29
C THR A 61 -9.50 15.66 -6.29
N TRP A 62 -9.10 14.48 -6.73
CA TRP A 62 -8.84 13.37 -5.83
C TRP A 62 -7.43 13.48 -5.27
N PRO A 63 -7.28 13.46 -3.94
CA PRO A 63 -5.94 13.44 -3.39
C PRO A 63 -5.22 12.18 -3.88
N PRO A 64 -3.93 12.29 -4.24
CA PRO A 64 -3.15 11.10 -4.52
C PRO A 64 -3.21 10.18 -3.30
N PRO A 65 -3.38 8.87 -3.49
CA PRO A 65 -3.39 7.94 -2.38
C PRO A 65 -2.06 8.05 -1.63
N ALA A 66 -2.10 8.52 -0.39
CA ALA A 66 -0.94 8.47 0.48
C ALA A 66 -0.78 7.03 0.99
N PRO A 67 0.41 6.44 0.93
CA PRO A 67 0.63 5.13 1.48
C PRO A 67 0.35 5.13 2.98
N ARG A 68 -0.25 4.06 3.49
CA ARG A 68 -0.55 3.92 4.92
C ARG A 68 0.70 3.89 5.78
N PHE A 69 1.79 3.37 5.23
CA PHE A 69 3.12 3.37 5.84
C PHE A 69 4.19 3.28 4.77
N SER A 70 5.39 3.66 5.14
CA SER A 70 6.61 3.47 4.36
C SER A 70 7.47 2.40 5.01
N LEU A 71 8.05 1.50 4.23
CA LEU A 71 8.85 0.39 4.70
C LEU A 71 10.18 0.32 3.95
N GLN A 72 11.29 0.23 4.66
CA GLN A 72 12.54 -0.30 4.13
C GLN A 72 12.65 -1.79 4.48
N LEU A 73 12.71 -2.61 3.43
CA LEU A 73 12.87 -4.06 3.52
C LEU A 73 14.30 -4.41 3.12
N HIS A 74 15.15 -4.67 4.08
CA HIS A 74 16.54 -5.02 3.88
C HIS A 74 16.71 -6.54 3.77
N GLY A 75 17.08 -7.01 2.57
CA GLY A 75 17.29 -8.41 2.23
C GLY A 75 16.34 -8.94 1.17
N ALA A 76 16.89 -9.45 0.06
CA ALA A 76 16.14 -10.02 -1.06
C ALA A 76 16.18 -11.57 -1.12
N GLY A 77 16.53 -12.21 -0.01
CA GLY A 77 16.47 -13.66 0.15
C GLY A 77 15.02 -14.20 0.17
N HIS A 78 14.86 -15.47 0.49
CA HIS A 78 13.53 -16.14 0.47
C HIS A 78 12.46 -15.42 1.30
N VAL A 79 12.82 -14.97 2.51
CA VAL A 79 11.89 -14.27 3.40
C VAL A 79 11.54 -12.90 2.84
N GLY A 80 12.53 -12.14 2.35
CA GLY A 80 12.30 -10.84 1.71
C GLY A 80 11.36 -10.95 0.50
N ARG A 81 11.55 -11.95 -0.35
CA ARG A 81 10.67 -12.21 -1.50
C ARG A 81 9.25 -12.54 -1.08
N ALA A 82 9.07 -13.37 -0.05
CA ALA A 82 7.75 -13.69 0.48
C ALA A 82 7.03 -12.45 1.04
N ILE A 83 7.75 -11.61 1.80
CA ILE A 83 7.21 -10.36 2.33
C ILE A 83 6.86 -9.39 1.20
N ALA A 84 7.75 -9.18 0.23
CA ALA A 84 7.48 -8.31 -0.92
C ALA A 84 6.26 -8.77 -1.72
N SER A 85 6.07 -10.09 -1.89
CA SER A 85 4.90 -10.67 -2.52
C SER A 85 3.60 -10.39 -1.75
N LEU A 86 3.61 -10.48 -0.43
CA LEU A 86 2.46 -10.12 0.40
C LEU A 86 2.13 -8.63 0.33
N LEU A 87 3.16 -7.79 0.29
CA LEU A 87 3.02 -6.33 0.21
C LEU A 87 2.53 -5.85 -1.16
N ALA A 88 2.56 -6.69 -2.19
CA ALA A 88 2.08 -6.35 -3.52
C ALA A 88 0.61 -5.91 -3.55
N GLY A 89 -0.22 -6.43 -2.62
CA GLY A 89 -1.63 -6.06 -2.48
C GLY A 89 -1.92 -5.03 -1.37
N VAL A 90 -0.88 -4.46 -0.75
CA VAL A 90 -1.02 -3.56 0.40
C VAL A 90 -0.75 -2.12 -0.02
N ASP A 91 -1.54 -1.19 0.49
CA ASP A 91 -1.37 0.24 0.26
C ASP A 91 -0.23 0.79 1.12
N CYS A 92 1.01 0.67 0.60
CA CYS A 92 2.25 1.08 1.26
C CYS A 92 3.29 1.52 0.22
N LYS A 93 4.35 2.18 0.67
CA LYS A 93 5.56 2.42 -0.13
C LYS A 93 6.68 1.55 0.41
N VAL A 94 7.33 0.77 -0.45
CA VAL A 94 8.41 -0.15 -0.06
C VAL A 94 9.67 0.18 -0.84
N TRP A 95 10.78 0.37 -0.14
CA TRP A 95 12.13 0.29 -0.68
C TRP A 95 12.69 -1.07 -0.31
N TRP A 96 12.86 -1.91 -1.33
CA TRP A 96 13.38 -3.26 -1.16
C TRP A 96 14.85 -3.28 -1.51
N ILE A 97 15.69 -3.41 -0.48
CA ILE A 97 17.12 -3.10 -0.52
C ILE A 97 17.95 -4.38 -0.35
N ASP A 98 18.88 -4.62 -1.25
CA ASP A 98 19.90 -5.68 -1.14
C ASP A 98 21.11 -5.28 -2.02
N GLU A 99 22.30 -5.68 -1.64
CA GLU A 99 23.51 -5.44 -2.43
C GLU A 99 23.62 -6.38 -3.64
N ARG A 100 22.87 -7.48 -3.65
CA ARG A 100 22.96 -8.56 -4.64
C ARG A 100 21.81 -8.47 -5.63
N GLU A 101 22.11 -8.04 -6.84
CA GLU A 101 21.13 -7.88 -7.93
C GLU A 101 20.39 -9.18 -8.27
N ASP A 102 21.10 -10.32 -8.26
CA ASP A 102 20.58 -11.65 -8.60
C ASP A 102 19.56 -12.20 -7.60
N GLN A 103 19.48 -11.62 -6.42
CA GLN A 103 18.49 -11.99 -5.40
C GLN A 103 17.11 -11.40 -5.65
N PHE A 104 16.99 -10.36 -6.45
CA PHE A 104 15.69 -9.80 -6.81
C PHE A 104 14.99 -10.63 -7.89
N PRO A 105 13.65 -10.66 -7.91
CA PRO A 105 12.93 -11.33 -8.99
C PRO A 105 13.14 -10.58 -10.32
N SER A 106 13.20 -11.35 -11.41
CA SER A 106 13.25 -10.81 -12.78
C SER A 106 11.90 -10.27 -13.27
N THR A 107 10.82 -10.58 -12.57
CA THR A 107 9.47 -10.10 -12.89
C THR A 107 9.29 -8.66 -12.46
N ALA A 108 8.44 -7.92 -13.19
CA ALA A 108 8.08 -6.55 -12.83
C ALA A 108 7.43 -6.49 -11.42
N LEU A 109 7.90 -5.55 -10.61
CA LEU A 109 7.34 -5.27 -9.29
C LEU A 109 6.18 -4.29 -9.40
N PRO A 110 5.23 -4.32 -8.44
CA PRO A 110 4.22 -3.28 -8.32
C PRO A 110 4.86 -1.89 -8.17
N PRO A 111 4.23 -0.81 -8.69
CA PRO A 111 4.82 0.54 -8.70
C PRO A 111 5.19 1.11 -7.33
N HIS A 112 4.56 0.61 -6.26
CA HIS A 112 4.81 1.04 -4.88
C HIS A 112 5.96 0.28 -4.21
N ILE A 113 6.50 -0.77 -4.85
CA ILE A 113 7.67 -1.52 -4.41
C ILE A 113 8.84 -1.17 -5.31
N GLU A 114 9.79 -0.44 -4.79
CA GLU A 114 10.98 0.01 -5.48
C GLU A 114 12.16 -0.88 -5.11
N LYS A 115 12.80 -1.45 -6.13
CA LYS A 115 14.03 -2.22 -5.95
C LYS A 115 15.22 -1.26 -5.84
N VAL A 116 16.01 -1.43 -4.80
CA VAL A 116 17.22 -0.67 -4.53
C VAL A 116 18.40 -1.64 -4.39
N CYS A 117 19.20 -1.76 -5.43
CA CYS A 117 20.41 -2.56 -5.39
C CYS A 117 21.59 -1.60 -5.18
N VAL A 118 22.18 -1.63 -3.98
CA VAL A 118 23.20 -0.66 -3.58
C VAL A 118 24.15 -1.23 -2.53
N GLU A 119 25.39 -0.74 -2.54
CA GLU A 119 26.40 -0.97 -1.52
C GLU A 119 27.07 0.38 -1.18
N PRO A 120 27.15 0.74 0.11
CA PRO A 120 26.64 0.03 1.30
C PRO A 120 25.14 0.20 1.53
N VAL A 121 24.43 -0.86 1.94
CA VAL A 121 22.98 -0.86 2.13
C VAL A 121 22.51 -0.07 3.36
N ASP A 122 23.36 0.10 4.37
CA ASP A 122 23.07 0.89 5.57
C ASP A 122 22.96 2.41 5.29
N ALA A 123 23.59 2.89 4.22
CA ALA A 123 23.46 4.28 3.77
C ALA A 123 22.00 4.65 3.41
N GLU A 124 21.22 3.68 2.93
CA GLU A 124 19.82 3.88 2.55
C GLU A 124 18.90 4.16 3.76
N VAL A 125 19.32 3.79 4.97
CA VAL A 125 18.55 4.08 6.20
C VAL A 125 18.29 5.59 6.31
N GLY A 126 19.25 6.42 5.93
CA GLY A 126 19.13 7.88 5.95
C GLY A 126 18.07 8.45 5.01
N ALA A 127 17.75 7.76 3.93
CA ALA A 127 16.81 8.22 2.91
C ALA A 127 15.33 8.01 3.28
N ALA A 128 15.03 7.18 4.27
CA ALA A 128 13.66 6.91 4.67
C ALA A 128 13.00 8.12 5.35
N PRO A 129 11.69 8.34 5.16
CA PRO A 129 10.96 9.38 5.90
C PRO A 129 10.89 9.05 7.40
N ALA A 130 10.72 10.08 8.24
CA ALA A 130 10.46 9.89 9.67
C ALA A 130 9.19 9.04 9.88
N GLY A 131 9.22 8.16 10.87
CA GLY A 131 8.14 7.20 11.13
C GLY A 131 8.12 5.99 10.19
N ALA A 132 9.12 5.83 9.31
CA ALA A 132 9.23 4.65 8.46
C ALA A 132 9.36 3.37 9.28
N PHE A 133 8.90 2.28 8.70
CA PHE A 133 9.06 0.93 9.22
C PHE A 133 10.31 0.30 8.62
N TYR A 134 10.97 -0.56 9.38
CA TYR A 134 12.16 -1.27 8.94
C TYR A 134 12.06 -2.76 9.23
N LEU A 135 12.37 -3.58 8.24
CA LEU A 135 12.55 -5.02 8.39
C LEU A 135 13.94 -5.39 7.89
N VAL A 136 14.76 -5.92 8.79
CA VAL A 136 16.15 -6.31 8.50
C VAL A 136 16.26 -7.82 8.54
N LEU A 137 16.59 -8.42 7.41
CA LEU A 137 16.64 -9.86 7.22
C LEU A 137 17.67 -10.23 6.13
N THR A 138 18.85 -9.62 6.23
CA THR A 138 19.91 -9.85 5.26
C THR A 138 20.57 -11.23 5.46
N HIS A 139 21.47 -11.57 4.59
CA HIS A 139 22.23 -12.83 4.65
C HIS A 139 23.44 -12.78 5.61
N SER A 140 23.80 -11.59 6.10
CA SER A 140 24.97 -11.35 6.93
C SER A 140 24.60 -10.76 8.29
N HIS A 141 25.19 -11.30 9.35
CA HIS A 141 25.03 -10.78 10.72
C HIS A 141 25.64 -9.39 10.89
N ASP A 142 26.83 -9.18 10.28
CA ASP A 142 27.52 -7.90 10.38
C ASP A 142 26.74 -6.81 9.66
N LEU A 143 26.15 -7.12 8.50
CA LEU A 143 25.33 -6.22 7.77
C LEU A 143 24.05 -5.87 8.53
N ASP A 144 23.39 -6.88 9.09
CA ASP A 144 22.22 -6.67 9.97
C ASP A 144 22.53 -5.74 11.14
N LEU A 145 23.72 -5.89 11.75
CA LEU A 145 24.17 -5.05 12.87
C LEU A 145 24.37 -3.59 12.42
N HIS A 146 25.07 -3.36 11.32
CA HIS A 146 25.31 -1.99 10.81
C HIS A 146 23.99 -1.28 10.46
N ILE A 147 23.06 -1.99 9.79
CA ILE A 147 21.74 -1.45 9.48
C ILE A 147 20.96 -1.15 10.76
N ALA A 148 20.95 -2.08 11.72
CA ALA A 148 20.26 -1.90 13.00
C ALA A 148 20.82 -0.69 13.79
N GLU A 149 22.15 -0.54 13.85
CA GLU A 149 22.77 0.63 14.46
C GLU A 149 22.36 1.94 13.79
N ALA A 150 22.35 1.97 12.46
CA ALA A 150 21.93 3.15 11.71
C ALA A 150 20.46 3.52 12.02
N ILE A 151 19.55 2.54 12.06
CA ILE A 151 18.13 2.74 12.40
C ILE A 151 17.98 3.26 13.83
N LEU A 152 18.66 2.64 14.78
CA LEU A 152 18.59 3.03 16.20
C LEU A 152 19.18 4.42 16.45
N LYS A 153 20.27 4.78 15.75
CA LYS A 153 20.86 6.13 15.81
C LYS A 153 19.91 7.21 15.29
N ARG A 154 19.09 6.92 14.27
CA ARG A 154 18.05 7.84 13.78
C ARG A 154 16.97 8.10 14.82
N ASN A 155 16.56 7.07 15.54
CA ASN A 155 15.55 7.13 16.62
C ASN A 155 14.21 7.80 16.22
N ASP A 156 13.83 7.70 14.92
CA ASP A 156 12.62 8.29 14.38
C ASP A 156 11.75 7.26 13.59
N PHE A 157 12.01 5.98 13.80
CA PHE A 157 11.28 4.87 13.16
C PHE A 157 9.93 4.62 13.83
N GLY A 158 8.92 4.24 13.01
CA GLY A 158 7.62 3.80 13.51
C GLY A 158 7.61 2.34 13.97
N TYR A 159 8.42 1.50 13.32
CA TYR A 159 8.60 0.09 13.66
C TYR A 159 9.98 -0.39 13.20
N PHE A 160 10.61 -1.22 13.99
CA PHE A 160 11.86 -1.91 13.64
C PHE A 160 11.77 -3.40 13.98
N GLY A 161 11.93 -4.26 12.98
CA GLY A 161 11.98 -5.71 13.10
C GLY A 161 13.28 -6.27 12.55
N LEU A 162 13.95 -7.10 13.35
CA LEU A 162 15.16 -7.83 12.98
C LEU A 162 14.85 -9.33 12.95
N ASN A 163 15.05 -9.97 11.80
CA ASN A 163 14.97 -11.42 11.70
C ASN A 163 16.31 -12.03 12.13
N GLY A 164 16.30 -12.75 13.22
CA GLY A 164 17.51 -13.34 13.76
C GLY A 164 17.28 -14.65 14.51
N SER A 165 18.30 -15.52 14.48
CA SER A 165 18.39 -16.66 15.38
C SER A 165 18.63 -16.20 16.83
N MET A 166 18.54 -17.13 17.80
CA MET A 166 18.84 -16.86 19.22
C MET A 166 20.23 -16.24 19.40
N THR A 167 21.20 -16.59 18.54
CA THR A 167 22.56 -16.05 18.54
C THR A 167 22.67 -14.59 18.09
N LYS A 168 21.66 -14.05 17.39
CA LYS A 168 21.60 -12.62 17.04
C LYS A 168 21.10 -11.72 18.16
N ARG A 169 20.65 -12.29 19.28
CA ARG A 169 20.11 -11.56 20.46
C ARG A 169 21.15 -11.31 21.56
N ALA A 170 22.31 -11.91 21.44
CA ALA A 170 23.45 -11.75 22.34
C ALA A 170 24.38 -10.65 21.83
#